data_5271731b93b98d0c21e353d054107654
#
_entry.id   5271731b93b98d0c21e353d054107654
#
_cell.length_a   1.000
_cell.length_b   1.000
_cell.length_c   1.000
_cell.angle_alpha   90.00
_cell.angle_beta   90.00
_cell.angle_gamma   90.00
#
_symmetry.space_group_name_H-M   'P 1'
#
loop_
_entity.id
_entity.type
_entity.pdbx_description
1 polymer ?
#
loop_
_entity_poly.entity_id
_entity_poly.type
_entity_poly.pdbx_seq_one_letter_code
_entity_poly.pdbx_strand_id
1 'polypeptide(L)'
;MKKVNLISIALIALMYVTSCCPNAEDGPQVKNVIYLIGDGMGLGAVSSLVLSEEEATGFEMNPVIGLSETCSANNYVTDSPAGGTALATGTRTNNGYLGVDPDGNQLTSILRKAQTMGKKTAIVVNTTLTEATPAAFYAGVTSRNKAYDIAKQFTESEVDIAIGGGLDHFINRPDSLDLTATLIEKGYDVYLHWETVLNSSSDKFVGILPLSDLHRREKGNKTAEAAEGQEVCLAAKLAASTEEASGTHLSEPTVYLQKATAKVLDVLSRNNKDGFFLMVESAIIDGYGHNNDSEGMIVEMREVDNTVRQLVEYVNQHPETLLVITADHETGGTGVDYNSLAPGDVKPVRLSFSTHGHTGTLVPIFAYGAGAEAFGGVMKNTDLPKKIEELMK
;
A
#
# COMPACT_ATOMS: atom_id res chain seq x y z
N MET A 1 -13.26 -35.50 -88.17
CA MET A 1 -12.28 -34.85 -87.30
C MET A 1 -13.02 -33.91 -86.38
N LYS A 2 -13.34 -34.33 -85.17
CA LYS A 2 -14.07 -33.52 -84.15
C LYS A 2 -13.17 -33.37 -82.92
N LYS A 3 -12.85 -32.13 -82.61
CA LYS A 3 -12.11 -31.78 -81.40
C LYS A 3 -13.05 -31.88 -80.21
N VAL A 4 -12.67 -32.65 -79.21
CA VAL A 4 -13.33 -32.71 -77.90
C VAL A 4 -12.62 -31.77 -76.96
N ASN A 5 -13.34 -30.75 -76.46
CA ASN A 5 -12.83 -29.84 -75.44
C ASN A 5 -13.08 -30.48 -74.08
N LEU A 6 -12.04 -30.81 -73.35
CA LEU A 6 -12.14 -31.14 -71.91
C LEU A 6 -12.23 -29.85 -71.13
N ILE A 7 -13.36 -29.63 -70.46
CA ILE A 7 -13.54 -28.61 -69.43
C ILE A 7 -13.14 -29.24 -68.12
N SER A 8 -11.99 -28.81 -67.62
CA SER A 8 -11.56 -29.15 -66.24
C SER A 8 -12.36 -28.36 -65.24
N ILE A 9 -13.23 -29.01 -64.50
CA ILE A 9 -13.91 -28.44 -63.36
C ILE A 9 -12.95 -28.52 -62.18
N ALA A 10 -12.35 -27.38 -61.81
CA ALA A 10 -11.60 -27.24 -60.58
C ALA A 10 -12.58 -27.07 -59.41
N LEU A 11 -12.77 -28.12 -58.64
CA LEU A 11 -13.47 -28.04 -57.33
C LEU A 11 -12.55 -27.31 -56.36
N ILE A 12 -12.85 -26.04 -56.08
CA ILE A 12 -12.25 -25.31 -55.00
C ILE A 12 -12.93 -25.80 -53.72
N ALA A 13 -12.29 -26.74 -53.01
CA ALA A 13 -12.65 -27.08 -51.66
C ALA A 13 -12.30 -25.88 -50.74
N LEU A 14 -13.30 -25.08 -50.41
CA LEU A 14 -13.20 -24.04 -49.42
C LEU A 14 -13.08 -24.73 -48.04
N MET A 15 -11.84 -25.02 -47.60
CA MET A 15 -11.58 -25.40 -46.22
C MET A 15 -11.94 -24.20 -45.34
N TYR A 16 -13.11 -24.28 -44.72
CA TYR A 16 -13.36 -23.47 -43.53
C TYR A 16 -12.37 -23.91 -42.45
N VAL A 17 -11.25 -23.22 -42.38
CA VAL A 17 -10.44 -23.20 -41.17
C VAL A 17 -11.28 -22.45 -40.13
N THR A 18 -12.10 -23.19 -39.39
CA THR A 18 -12.57 -22.69 -38.10
C THR A 18 -11.33 -22.49 -37.26
N SER A 19 -10.82 -21.27 -37.26
CA SER A 19 -9.87 -20.82 -36.26
C SER A 19 -10.61 -21.00 -34.94
N CYS A 20 -10.42 -22.15 -34.28
CA CYS A 20 -10.55 -22.22 -32.85
C CYS A 20 -9.46 -21.26 -32.35
N CYS A 21 -9.82 -19.99 -32.11
CA CYS A 21 -9.11 -19.26 -31.11
C CYS A 21 -9.13 -20.18 -29.87
N PRO A 22 -7.99 -20.64 -29.36
CA PRO A 22 -8.02 -21.22 -28.02
C PRO A 22 -8.73 -20.15 -27.19
N ASN A 23 -9.80 -20.53 -26.49
CA ASN A 23 -10.34 -19.71 -25.43
C ASN A 23 -9.10 -19.23 -24.69
N ALA A 24 -8.94 -17.91 -24.53
CA ALA A 24 -7.93 -17.39 -23.66
C ALA A 24 -8.11 -18.21 -22.38
N GLU A 25 -7.14 -19.08 -22.08
CA GLU A 25 -7.17 -19.83 -20.84
C GLU A 25 -7.35 -18.75 -19.78
N ASP A 26 -8.47 -18.78 -19.08
CA ASP A 26 -8.69 -17.85 -17.99
C ASP A 26 -7.45 -17.96 -17.10
N GLY A 27 -6.70 -16.87 -17.00
CA GLY A 27 -5.49 -16.84 -16.17
C GLY A 27 -5.87 -17.29 -14.75
N PRO A 28 -4.92 -17.62 -13.88
CA PRO A 28 -5.25 -18.09 -12.55
C PRO A 28 -6.19 -17.11 -11.86
N GLN A 29 -7.32 -17.63 -11.35
CA GLN A 29 -8.31 -16.84 -10.63
C GLN A 29 -7.62 -16.16 -9.44
N VAL A 30 -7.90 -14.87 -9.23
CA VAL A 30 -7.33 -14.11 -8.11
C VAL A 30 -7.89 -14.64 -6.78
N LYS A 31 -7.06 -15.29 -6.02
CA LYS A 31 -7.37 -15.85 -4.72
C LYS A 31 -6.83 -14.99 -3.59
N ASN A 32 -5.60 -14.52 -3.75
CA ASN A 32 -4.92 -13.65 -2.80
C ASN A 32 -4.77 -12.25 -3.38
N VAL A 33 -4.95 -11.25 -2.55
CA VAL A 33 -4.72 -9.84 -2.91
C VAL A 33 -3.76 -9.23 -1.91
N ILE A 34 -2.73 -8.58 -2.42
CA ILE A 34 -1.82 -7.72 -1.67
C ILE A 34 -1.98 -6.31 -2.22
N TYR A 35 -2.36 -5.36 -1.38
CA TYR A 35 -2.58 -3.98 -1.74
C TYR A 35 -1.61 -3.10 -0.97
N LEU A 36 -0.50 -2.70 -1.60
CA LEU A 36 0.52 -1.83 -1.01
C LEU A 36 0.24 -0.38 -1.39
N ILE A 37 0.18 0.49 -0.39
CA ILE A 37 -0.03 1.92 -0.53
C ILE A 37 1.19 2.65 0.06
N GLY A 38 1.85 3.46 -0.77
CA GLY A 38 2.86 4.39 -0.29
C GLY A 38 2.22 5.77 -0.11
N ASP A 39 2.05 6.22 1.14
CA ASP A 39 1.50 7.54 1.42
C ASP A 39 2.43 8.61 0.84
N GLY A 40 1.88 9.49 0.00
CA GLY A 40 2.65 10.53 -0.68
C GLY A 40 3.59 10.07 -1.80
N MET A 41 3.58 8.76 -2.15
CA MET A 41 4.49 8.14 -3.13
C MET A 41 4.15 8.55 -4.57
N GLY A 42 4.54 9.76 -4.97
CA GLY A 42 4.43 10.22 -6.34
C GLY A 42 5.52 9.65 -7.26
N LEU A 43 5.42 9.97 -8.57
CA LEU A 43 6.41 9.55 -9.57
C LEU A 43 7.81 10.08 -9.28
N GLY A 44 7.95 11.24 -8.63
CA GLY A 44 9.24 11.80 -8.23
C GLY A 44 9.95 10.92 -7.19
N ALA A 45 9.22 10.41 -6.20
CA ALA A 45 9.75 9.49 -5.19
C ALA A 45 10.22 8.18 -5.84
N VAL A 46 9.39 7.56 -6.70
CA VAL A 46 9.78 6.34 -7.44
C VAL A 46 10.98 6.60 -8.34
N SER A 47 11.01 7.74 -9.05
CA SER A 47 12.14 8.10 -9.93
C SER A 47 13.43 8.27 -9.16
N SER A 48 13.38 8.84 -7.94
CA SER A 48 14.57 9.02 -7.11
C SER A 48 15.18 7.69 -6.69
N LEU A 49 14.35 6.71 -6.37
CA LEU A 49 14.80 5.34 -6.08
C LEU A 49 15.46 4.71 -7.30
N VAL A 50 14.73 4.61 -8.41
CA VAL A 50 15.21 3.94 -9.65
C VAL A 50 16.54 4.53 -10.14
N LEU A 51 16.73 5.84 -9.98
CA LEU A 51 17.95 6.52 -10.40
C LEU A 51 19.10 6.44 -9.37
N SER A 52 18.79 6.11 -8.11
CA SER A 52 19.81 6.00 -7.05
C SER A 52 20.36 4.59 -6.89
N GLU A 53 19.71 3.59 -7.44
CA GLU A 53 20.12 2.18 -7.35
C GLU A 53 20.93 1.76 -8.58
N GLU A 54 21.95 0.91 -8.37
CA GLU A 54 22.76 0.34 -9.45
C GLU A 54 22.08 -0.88 -10.11
N GLU A 55 21.27 -1.61 -9.33
CA GLU A 55 20.52 -2.77 -9.79
C GLU A 55 19.05 -2.41 -10.00
N ALA A 56 18.37 -3.16 -10.89
CA ALA A 56 16.94 -2.99 -11.13
C ALA A 56 16.15 -3.11 -9.83
N THR A 57 15.25 -2.15 -9.59
CA THR A 57 14.39 -2.11 -8.41
C THR A 57 13.22 -3.09 -8.53
N GLY A 58 12.51 -3.34 -7.43
CA GLY A 58 11.27 -4.11 -7.45
C GLY A 58 10.22 -3.53 -8.39
N PHE A 59 10.20 -2.21 -8.54
CA PHE A 59 9.30 -1.49 -9.45
C PHE A 59 9.62 -1.75 -10.94
N GLU A 60 10.80 -2.28 -11.28
CA GLU A 60 11.23 -2.63 -12.64
C GLU A 60 11.10 -4.11 -12.95
N MET A 61 10.59 -4.95 -12.04
CA MET A 61 10.43 -6.40 -12.20
C MET A 61 9.20 -6.76 -13.06
N ASN A 62 9.06 -6.15 -14.24
CA ASN A 62 8.01 -6.37 -15.23
C ASN A 62 6.56 -6.14 -14.73
N PRO A 63 6.24 -5.01 -14.07
CA PRO A 63 4.88 -4.70 -13.71
C PRO A 63 4.01 -4.36 -14.91
N VAL A 64 2.70 -4.51 -14.75
CA VAL A 64 1.74 -3.70 -15.50
C VAL A 64 1.71 -2.31 -14.89
N ILE A 65 1.90 -1.27 -15.69
CA ILE A 65 2.00 0.11 -15.22
C ILE A 65 0.74 0.88 -15.58
N GLY A 66 0.21 1.60 -14.61
CA GLY A 66 -0.88 2.55 -14.75
C GLY A 66 -0.62 3.85 -13.99
N LEU A 67 -1.56 4.78 -14.11
CA LEU A 67 -1.58 6.04 -13.37
C LEU A 67 -2.94 6.25 -12.73
N SER A 68 -2.96 6.81 -11.53
CA SER A 68 -4.19 7.08 -10.77
C SER A 68 -4.42 8.57 -10.57
N GLU A 69 -5.65 9.02 -10.85
CA GLU A 69 -6.17 10.32 -10.46
C GLU A 69 -6.66 10.27 -9.00
N THR A 70 -6.19 11.19 -8.15
CA THR A 70 -6.36 11.10 -6.69
C THR A 70 -7.27 12.16 -6.07
N CYS A 71 -8.00 12.99 -6.82
CA CYS A 71 -8.83 14.06 -6.25
C CYS A 71 -9.89 13.53 -5.25
N SER A 72 -10.18 14.33 -4.22
CA SER A 72 -11.28 14.08 -3.27
C SER A 72 -12.63 14.59 -3.79
N ALA A 73 -13.69 14.47 -2.99
CA ALA A 73 -15.02 14.95 -3.39
C ALA A 73 -15.11 16.49 -3.40
N ASN A 74 -14.35 17.15 -2.54
CA ASN A 74 -14.41 18.61 -2.36
C ASN A 74 -13.13 19.35 -2.77
N ASN A 75 -12.09 18.66 -3.26
CA ASN A 75 -10.82 19.28 -3.64
C ASN A 75 -10.13 18.51 -4.77
N TYR A 76 -9.44 19.23 -5.68
CA TYR A 76 -8.56 18.61 -6.68
C TYR A 76 -7.33 17.96 -6.05
N VAL A 77 -6.90 18.43 -4.89
CA VAL A 77 -5.81 17.86 -4.11
C VAL A 77 -6.40 17.14 -2.91
N THR A 78 -6.27 15.83 -2.89
CA THR A 78 -6.76 15.01 -1.77
C THR A 78 -5.81 15.08 -0.58
N ASP A 79 -6.31 14.68 0.59
CA ASP A 79 -5.51 14.32 1.76
C ASP A 79 -5.56 12.79 1.98
N SER A 80 -4.72 12.26 2.88
CA SER A 80 -4.63 10.81 3.13
C SER A 80 -5.98 10.19 3.55
N PRO A 81 -6.82 10.80 4.44
CA PRO A 81 -8.10 10.20 4.77
C PRO A 81 -9.05 10.07 3.57
N ALA A 82 -9.13 11.09 2.70
CA ALA A 82 -9.98 11.02 1.52
C ALA A 82 -9.38 10.13 0.42
N GLY A 83 -8.07 10.17 0.21
CA GLY A 83 -7.33 9.29 -0.71
C GLY A 83 -7.45 7.84 -0.28
N GLY A 84 -7.13 7.53 0.98
CA GLY A 84 -7.29 6.19 1.56
C GLY A 84 -8.73 5.68 1.51
N THR A 85 -9.73 6.55 1.74
CA THR A 85 -11.14 6.18 1.60
C THR A 85 -11.49 5.80 0.16
N ALA A 86 -11.01 6.55 -0.82
CA ALA A 86 -11.22 6.22 -2.23
C ALA A 86 -10.60 4.87 -2.60
N LEU A 87 -9.36 4.61 -2.15
CA LEU A 87 -8.65 3.34 -2.35
C LEU A 87 -9.28 2.16 -1.60
N ALA A 88 -9.87 2.40 -0.43
CA ALA A 88 -10.52 1.37 0.36
C ALA A 88 -11.93 1.04 -0.11
N THR A 89 -12.72 2.03 -0.58
CA THR A 89 -14.17 1.86 -0.77
C THR A 89 -14.65 2.02 -2.22
N GLY A 90 -13.83 2.65 -3.07
CA GLY A 90 -14.24 3.05 -4.41
C GLY A 90 -15.18 4.26 -4.44
N THR A 91 -15.21 5.06 -3.37
CA THR A 91 -16.02 6.26 -3.23
C THR A 91 -15.17 7.43 -2.77
N ARG A 92 -15.28 8.58 -3.43
CA ARG A 92 -14.63 9.82 -2.97
C ARG A 92 -15.37 10.40 -1.79
N THR A 93 -14.64 10.96 -0.85
CA THR A 93 -15.17 11.71 0.30
C THR A 93 -14.51 13.08 0.41
N ASN A 94 -14.93 13.87 1.40
CA ASN A 94 -14.34 15.18 1.67
C ASN A 94 -12.97 15.02 2.34
N ASN A 95 -12.04 15.93 2.07
CA ASN A 95 -10.79 15.99 2.82
C ASN A 95 -11.07 15.99 4.34
N GLY A 96 -10.25 15.25 5.09
CA GLY A 96 -10.42 15.02 6.53
C GLY A 96 -11.37 13.87 6.89
N TYR A 97 -12.25 13.44 6.01
CA TYR A 97 -13.21 12.35 6.22
C TYR A 97 -12.58 11.00 5.88
N LEU A 98 -12.86 10.00 6.67
CA LEU A 98 -12.28 8.67 6.59
C LEU A 98 -13.36 7.60 6.63
N GLY A 99 -13.41 6.70 5.63
CA GLY A 99 -14.32 5.55 5.58
C GLY A 99 -15.81 5.89 5.53
N VAL A 100 -16.15 7.14 5.27
CA VAL A 100 -17.52 7.65 5.13
C VAL A 100 -17.68 8.40 3.81
N ASP A 101 -18.91 8.53 3.31
CA ASP A 101 -19.23 9.38 2.17
C ASP A 101 -19.21 10.87 2.53
N PRO A 102 -19.38 11.81 1.56
CA PRO A 102 -19.44 13.25 1.85
C PRO A 102 -20.53 13.68 2.83
N ASP A 103 -21.57 12.88 3.01
CA ASP A 103 -22.69 13.11 3.93
C ASP A 103 -22.43 12.49 5.32
N GLY A 104 -21.31 11.76 5.51
CA GLY A 104 -20.92 11.11 6.75
C GLY A 104 -21.48 9.71 6.95
N ASN A 105 -22.08 9.09 5.92
CA ASN A 105 -22.57 7.72 6.01
C ASN A 105 -21.40 6.72 5.85
N GLN A 106 -21.44 5.65 6.62
CA GLN A 106 -20.44 4.57 6.59
C GLN A 106 -20.36 3.92 5.20
N LEU A 107 -19.14 3.68 4.72
CA LEU A 107 -18.85 2.99 3.48
C LEU A 107 -18.33 1.56 3.76
N THR A 108 -18.55 0.65 2.82
CA THR A 108 -18.01 -0.70 2.90
C THR A 108 -16.69 -0.78 2.14
N SER A 109 -15.61 -1.08 2.85
CA SER A 109 -14.28 -1.21 2.25
C SER A 109 -14.10 -2.53 1.51
N ILE A 110 -13.10 -2.59 0.64
CA ILE A 110 -12.69 -3.82 -0.06
C ILE A 110 -12.22 -4.90 0.92
N LEU A 111 -11.60 -4.53 2.05
CA LEU A 111 -11.24 -5.44 3.12
C LEU A 111 -12.48 -6.11 3.72
N ARG A 112 -13.53 -5.32 4.03
CA ARG A 112 -14.82 -5.85 4.52
C ARG A 112 -15.48 -6.77 3.48
N LYS A 113 -15.39 -6.42 2.19
CA LYS A 113 -15.89 -7.26 1.11
C LYS A 113 -15.12 -8.59 1.03
N ALA A 114 -13.79 -8.55 1.18
CA ALA A 114 -12.98 -9.76 1.24
C ALA A 114 -13.39 -10.67 2.42
N GLN A 115 -13.68 -10.11 3.59
CA GLN A 115 -14.20 -10.85 4.74
C GLN A 115 -15.54 -11.54 4.41
N THR A 116 -16.47 -10.88 3.70
CA THR A 116 -17.74 -11.49 3.27
C THR A 116 -17.55 -12.62 2.26
N MET A 117 -16.41 -12.67 1.56
CA MET A 117 -16.01 -13.76 0.67
C MET A 117 -15.25 -14.90 1.41
N GLY A 118 -15.14 -14.83 2.74
CA GLY A 118 -14.45 -15.84 3.55
C GLY A 118 -12.93 -15.73 3.54
N LYS A 119 -12.38 -14.65 2.96
CA LYS A 119 -10.92 -14.44 2.90
C LYS A 119 -10.39 -14.00 4.25
N LYS A 120 -9.20 -14.47 4.63
CA LYS A 120 -8.44 -13.91 5.74
C LYS A 120 -8.02 -12.48 5.43
N THR A 121 -7.97 -11.63 6.44
CA THR A 121 -7.65 -10.21 6.25
C THR A 121 -6.51 -9.75 7.14
N ALA A 122 -5.64 -8.90 6.60
CA ALA A 122 -4.54 -8.35 7.37
C ALA A 122 -4.21 -6.91 7.00
N ILE A 123 -3.63 -6.20 7.96
CA ILE A 123 -3.12 -4.83 7.82
C ILE A 123 -1.71 -4.76 8.40
N VAL A 124 -0.77 -4.20 7.63
CA VAL A 124 0.59 -3.90 8.07
C VAL A 124 0.88 -2.44 7.77
N VAL A 125 1.35 -1.68 8.75
CA VAL A 125 1.68 -0.26 8.59
C VAL A 125 2.93 0.09 9.40
N ASN A 126 3.78 0.97 8.87
CA ASN A 126 4.97 1.44 9.57
C ASN A 126 4.75 2.71 10.41
N THR A 127 3.49 3.08 10.68
CA THR A 127 3.06 4.11 11.62
C THR A 127 1.98 3.55 12.54
N THR A 128 0.99 4.36 12.98
CA THR A 128 -0.07 3.86 13.86
C THR A 128 -1.14 3.10 13.07
N LEU A 129 -1.72 2.07 13.68
CA LEU A 129 -2.89 1.38 13.11
C LEU A 129 -4.06 2.33 12.88
N THR A 130 -4.12 3.43 13.63
CA THR A 130 -5.16 4.47 13.53
C THR A 130 -4.83 5.59 12.54
N GLU A 131 -3.72 5.47 11.78
CA GLU A 131 -3.40 6.39 10.68
C GLU A 131 -4.50 6.33 9.62
N ALA A 132 -4.63 7.40 8.84
CA ALA A 132 -5.78 7.61 7.97
C ALA A 132 -5.96 6.51 6.93
N THR A 133 -4.90 6.14 6.23
CA THR A 133 -4.97 5.17 5.12
C THR A 133 -5.34 3.76 5.60
N PRO A 134 -4.66 3.13 6.58
CA PRO A 134 -5.06 1.82 7.05
C PRO A 134 -6.45 1.85 7.71
N ALA A 135 -6.76 2.94 8.44
CA ALA A 135 -8.04 3.07 9.13
C ALA A 135 -9.23 3.14 8.16
N ALA A 136 -9.07 3.68 6.95
CA ALA A 136 -10.12 3.70 5.92
C ALA A 136 -10.59 2.29 5.50
N PHE A 137 -9.79 1.25 5.73
CA PHE A 137 -10.16 -0.13 5.43
C PHE A 137 -11.06 -0.77 6.49
N TYR A 138 -11.14 -0.20 7.70
CA TYR A 138 -11.91 -0.83 8.79
C TYR A 138 -12.81 0.14 9.60
N ALA A 139 -12.56 1.44 9.56
CA ALA A 139 -13.28 2.45 10.33
C ALA A 139 -13.95 3.49 9.44
N GLY A 140 -14.86 4.28 10.05
CA GLY A 140 -15.47 5.42 9.40
C GLY A 140 -15.76 6.54 10.39
N VAL A 141 -15.17 7.70 10.13
CA VAL A 141 -15.30 8.93 10.93
C VAL A 141 -15.26 10.17 10.04
N THR A 142 -15.91 11.25 10.48
CA THR A 142 -15.91 12.55 9.78
C THR A 142 -14.68 13.41 10.09
N SER A 143 -13.67 12.85 10.77
CA SER A 143 -12.37 13.50 11.01
C SER A 143 -11.33 12.44 11.38
N ARG A 144 -10.18 12.44 10.68
CA ARG A 144 -9.03 11.58 10.98
C ARG A 144 -8.49 11.77 12.40
N ASN A 145 -8.73 12.94 13.00
CA ASN A 145 -8.24 13.26 14.34
C ASN A 145 -9.00 12.51 15.47
N LYS A 146 -10.01 11.72 15.12
CA LYS A 146 -10.75 10.87 16.07
C LYS A 146 -10.05 9.53 16.33
N ALA A 147 -8.74 9.57 16.63
CA ALA A 147 -7.92 8.36 16.77
C ALA A 147 -8.48 7.36 17.79
N TYR A 148 -9.06 7.83 18.89
CA TYR A 148 -9.71 6.98 19.88
C TYR A 148 -10.96 6.27 19.36
N ASP A 149 -11.78 6.94 18.53
CA ASP A 149 -12.95 6.34 17.90
C ASP A 149 -12.52 5.32 16.84
N ILE A 150 -11.45 5.64 16.09
CA ILE A 150 -10.84 4.74 15.10
C ILE A 150 -10.32 3.47 15.78
N ALA A 151 -9.54 3.60 16.88
CA ALA A 151 -9.03 2.47 17.64
C ALA A 151 -10.17 1.60 18.20
N LYS A 152 -11.26 2.21 18.65
CA LYS A 152 -12.45 1.46 19.11
C LYS A 152 -13.07 0.67 17.95
N GLN A 153 -13.26 1.29 16.77
CA GLN A 153 -13.80 0.61 15.61
C GLN A 153 -12.88 -0.52 15.11
N PHE A 154 -11.54 -0.41 15.35
CA PHE A 154 -10.62 -1.51 15.05
C PHE A 154 -11.00 -2.78 15.82
N THR A 155 -11.37 -2.70 17.10
CA THR A 155 -11.78 -3.88 17.88
C THR A 155 -13.06 -4.55 17.36
N GLU A 156 -13.80 -3.88 16.49
CA GLU A 156 -15.03 -4.35 15.84
C GLU A 156 -14.79 -4.75 14.37
N SER A 157 -13.55 -4.64 13.91
CA SER A 157 -13.20 -4.80 12.49
C SER A 157 -13.15 -6.24 12.02
N GLU A 158 -12.95 -7.20 12.92
CA GLU A 158 -12.73 -8.62 12.59
C GLU A 158 -11.54 -8.86 11.65
N VAL A 159 -10.58 -7.92 11.57
CA VAL A 159 -9.31 -8.10 10.86
C VAL A 159 -8.52 -9.18 11.58
N ASP A 160 -8.13 -10.25 10.88
CA ASP A 160 -7.47 -11.41 11.51
C ASP A 160 -6.09 -11.06 12.07
N ILE A 161 -5.31 -10.28 11.32
CA ILE A 161 -3.94 -9.92 11.69
C ILE A 161 -3.71 -8.43 11.46
N ALA A 162 -3.15 -7.73 12.45
CA ALA A 162 -2.66 -6.38 12.23
C ALA A 162 -1.31 -6.17 12.90
N ILE A 163 -0.40 -5.43 12.25
CA ILE A 163 0.88 -5.01 12.80
C ILE A 163 1.07 -3.52 12.51
N GLY A 164 1.24 -2.72 13.55
CA GLY A 164 1.48 -1.28 13.48
C GLY A 164 1.69 -0.69 14.87
N GLY A 165 1.68 0.63 14.97
CA GLY A 165 1.87 1.36 16.22
C GLY A 165 0.58 1.93 16.80
N GLY A 166 0.75 2.88 17.73
CA GLY A 166 -0.35 3.67 18.28
C GLY A 166 -0.95 3.11 19.57
N LEU A 167 -0.17 2.42 20.39
CA LEU A 167 -0.61 1.81 21.66
C LEU A 167 -1.41 2.78 22.55
N ASP A 168 -1.03 4.06 22.60
CA ASP A 168 -1.73 5.06 23.39
C ASP A 168 -3.21 5.25 23.00
N HIS A 169 -3.56 5.01 21.74
CA HIS A 169 -4.95 5.08 21.30
C HIS A 169 -5.78 3.88 21.78
N PHE A 170 -5.12 2.80 22.23
CA PHE A 170 -5.77 1.59 22.73
C PHE A 170 -5.85 1.53 24.26
N ILE A 171 -4.87 2.07 24.99
CA ILE A 171 -4.79 1.94 26.46
C ILE A 171 -4.80 3.28 27.21
N ASN A 172 -4.19 4.34 26.70
CA ASN A 172 -4.11 5.66 27.36
C ASN A 172 -5.25 6.58 26.90
N ARG A 173 -6.46 6.09 27.00
CA ARG A 173 -7.67 6.70 26.45
C ARG A 173 -8.36 7.62 27.44
N PRO A 174 -8.97 8.76 26.99
CA PRO A 174 -9.78 9.64 27.86
C PRO A 174 -10.99 8.94 28.48
N ASP A 175 -11.53 7.89 27.81
CA ASP A 175 -12.67 7.11 28.28
C ASP A 175 -12.28 5.97 29.25
N SER A 176 -10.99 5.85 29.57
CA SER A 176 -10.42 4.83 30.47
C SER A 176 -10.66 3.37 30.02
N LEU A 177 -11.01 3.14 28.75
CA LEU A 177 -11.14 1.79 28.20
C LEU A 177 -9.75 1.21 27.91
N ASP A 178 -9.59 -0.08 28.15
CA ASP A 178 -8.46 -0.87 27.67
C ASP A 178 -8.93 -1.70 26.46
N LEU A 179 -8.60 -1.24 25.26
CA LEU A 179 -8.98 -1.94 24.02
C LEU A 179 -8.11 -3.16 23.76
N THR A 180 -6.93 -3.28 24.40
CA THR A 180 -6.13 -4.50 24.29
C THR A 180 -6.81 -5.64 25.03
N ALA A 181 -7.39 -5.38 26.22
CA ALA A 181 -8.22 -6.35 26.93
C ALA A 181 -9.45 -6.76 26.09
N THR A 182 -10.10 -5.80 25.44
CA THR A 182 -11.24 -6.08 24.54
C THR A 182 -10.82 -6.99 23.37
N LEU A 183 -9.64 -6.80 22.78
CA LEU A 183 -9.12 -7.66 21.71
C LEU A 183 -8.85 -9.08 22.22
N ILE A 184 -8.26 -9.21 23.42
CA ILE A 184 -8.01 -10.52 24.06
C ILE A 184 -9.34 -11.27 24.30
N GLU A 185 -10.36 -10.58 24.83
CA GLU A 185 -11.71 -11.15 25.02
C GLU A 185 -12.35 -11.63 23.70
N LYS A 186 -12.00 -11.00 22.57
CA LYS A 186 -12.43 -11.40 21.21
C LYS A 186 -11.53 -12.49 20.58
N GLY A 187 -10.60 -13.04 21.33
CA GLY A 187 -9.76 -14.15 20.93
C GLY A 187 -8.52 -13.77 20.11
N TYR A 188 -8.07 -12.52 20.19
CA TYR A 188 -6.78 -12.13 19.62
C TYR A 188 -5.65 -12.35 20.61
N ASP A 189 -4.50 -12.79 20.11
CA ASP A 189 -3.26 -12.58 20.83
C ASP A 189 -2.77 -11.14 20.58
N VAL A 190 -2.45 -10.42 21.65
CA VAL A 190 -2.00 -9.03 21.58
C VAL A 190 -0.52 -8.95 21.94
N TYR A 191 0.29 -8.44 21.03
CA TYR A 191 1.73 -8.30 21.20
C TYR A 191 2.13 -6.83 21.22
N LEU A 192 2.95 -6.45 22.21
CA LEU A 192 3.41 -5.07 22.41
C LEU A 192 4.91 -4.91 22.11
N HIS A 193 5.60 -5.98 21.67
CA HIS A 193 7.01 -5.99 21.39
C HIS A 193 7.30 -6.73 20.09
N TRP A 194 8.21 -6.18 19.31
CA TRP A 194 8.57 -6.68 17.99
C TRP A 194 8.98 -8.16 17.98
N GLU A 195 9.86 -8.55 18.93
CA GLU A 195 10.34 -9.93 19.02
C GLU A 195 9.20 -10.93 19.29
N THR A 196 8.19 -10.53 20.07
CA THR A 196 7.03 -11.40 20.34
C THR A 196 6.13 -11.54 19.11
N VAL A 197 6.00 -10.48 18.30
CA VAL A 197 5.29 -10.54 17.00
C VAL A 197 5.98 -11.53 16.08
N LEU A 198 7.30 -11.41 15.89
CA LEU A 198 8.05 -12.27 14.97
C LEU A 198 7.99 -13.75 15.38
N ASN A 199 8.05 -14.03 16.67
CA ASN A 199 8.04 -15.39 17.21
C ASN A 199 6.63 -15.95 17.43
N SER A 200 5.57 -15.21 17.12
CA SER A 200 4.19 -15.68 17.26
C SER A 200 3.90 -16.89 16.37
N SER A 201 3.16 -17.86 16.90
CA SER A 201 2.56 -18.95 16.13
C SER A 201 1.05 -18.76 15.91
N SER A 202 0.48 -17.67 16.40
CA SER A 202 -0.95 -17.37 16.33
C SER A 202 -1.40 -17.09 14.90
N ASP A 203 -2.61 -17.56 14.58
CA ASP A 203 -3.28 -17.27 13.31
C ASP A 203 -4.19 -16.04 13.40
N LYS A 204 -4.40 -15.49 14.61
CA LYS A 204 -5.23 -14.30 14.86
C LYS A 204 -4.59 -13.43 15.93
N PHE A 205 -3.94 -12.34 15.53
CA PHE A 205 -3.20 -11.49 16.45
C PHE A 205 -3.13 -10.03 16.03
N VAL A 206 -2.83 -9.17 17.01
CA VAL A 206 -2.53 -7.75 16.78
C VAL A 206 -1.21 -7.40 17.45
N GLY A 207 -0.25 -6.94 16.65
CA GLY A 207 0.98 -6.31 17.13
C GLY A 207 0.78 -4.80 17.21
N ILE A 208 0.67 -4.24 18.42
CA ILE A 208 0.56 -2.80 18.65
C ILE A 208 1.87 -2.32 19.26
N LEU A 209 2.78 -1.88 18.39
CA LEU A 209 4.17 -1.64 18.76
C LEU A 209 4.42 -0.18 19.16
N PRO A 210 5.42 0.09 20.01
CA PRO A 210 5.93 1.44 20.18
C PRO A 210 6.43 1.99 18.84
N LEU A 211 6.17 3.27 18.54
CA LEU A 211 6.63 3.90 17.31
C LEU A 211 8.15 3.84 17.13
N SER A 212 8.91 3.87 18.23
CA SER A 212 10.36 3.69 18.21
C SER A 212 10.81 2.34 17.64
N ASP A 213 9.98 1.31 17.73
CA ASP A 213 10.30 -0.02 17.18
C ASP A 213 10.02 -0.10 15.69
N LEU A 214 9.09 0.71 15.16
CA LEU A 214 8.73 0.78 13.75
C LEU A 214 9.81 1.45 12.89
N HIS A 215 10.64 2.31 13.51
CA HIS A 215 11.70 3.07 12.86
C HIS A 215 13.08 2.68 13.37
N ARG A 216 13.22 1.48 13.94
CA ARG A 216 14.46 1.00 14.51
C ARG A 216 15.47 0.69 13.39
N ARG A 217 16.44 1.57 13.22
CA ARG A 217 17.63 1.29 12.40
C ARG A 217 18.53 0.31 13.14
N GLU A 218 19.03 -0.70 12.49
CA GLU A 218 19.82 -1.78 13.14
C GLU A 218 21.19 -1.33 13.69
N LYS A 219 21.59 -0.05 13.48
CA LYS A 219 22.81 0.51 14.11
C LYS A 219 22.64 1.94 14.58
N GLY A 220 22.64 2.16 15.89
CA GLY A 220 22.86 3.46 16.51
C GLY A 220 21.66 4.06 17.22
N ASN A 221 21.52 3.68 18.44
CA ASN A 221 20.51 4.10 19.40
C ASN A 221 20.67 5.58 19.83
N LYS A 222 19.59 6.39 19.73
CA LYS A 222 19.28 7.43 20.75
C LYS A 222 17.80 7.84 20.65
N THR A 223 17.14 7.82 21.79
CA THR A 223 15.74 8.18 22.06
C THR A 223 15.50 9.70 21.96
N ALA A 224 14.42 10.12 21.31
CA ALA A 224 13.91 11.49 21.33
C ALA A 224 12.59 11.56 22.10
N GLU A 225 12.53 12.50 23.06
CA GLU A 225 11.30 12.87 23.80
C GLU A 225 10.47 13.86 22.98
N ALA A 226 9.15 13.72 23.04
CA ALA A 226 8.19 14.49 22.26
C ALA A 226 8.03 15.94 22.77
N ALA A 227 8.00 16.90 21.83
CA ALA A 227 7.58 18.28 22.07
C ALA A 227 6.11 18.46 21.64
N GLU A 228 5.30 19.08 22.53
CA GLU A 228 3.88 19.34 22.30
C GLU A 228 3.64 20.56 21.40
N GLY A 229 2.64 20.43 20.52
CA GLY A 229 1.84 21.53 20.02
C GLY A 229 2.11 22.07 18.64
N GLN A 230 1.71 21.33 17.62
CA GLN A 230 1.10 21.81 16.34
C GLN A 230 0.61 20.60 15.55
N GLU A 231 -0.57 20.71 14.91
CA GLU A 231 -1.18 19.65 14.08
C GLU A 231 -0.36 19.45 12.78
N VAL A 232 0.75 18.78 12.91
CA VAL A 232 1.51 18.22 11.79
C VAL A 232 1.13 16.74 11.72
N CYS A 233 0.88 16.22 10.53
CA CYS A 233 0.69 14.80 10.28
C CYS A 233 1.71 13.97 11.09
N LEU A 234 1.30 12.87 11.69
CA LEU A 234 2.18 12.03 12.51
C LEU A 234 3.41 11.57 11.71
N ALA A 235 3.25 11.30 10.42
CA ALA A 235 4.34 10.99 9.51
C ALA A 235 5.36 12.15 9.41
N ALA A 236 4.90 13.41 9.34
CA ALA A 236 5.78 14.59 9.34
C ALA A 236 6.49 14.78 10.69
N LYS A 237 5.81 14.47 11.81
CA LYS A 237 6.46 14.48 13.15
C LYS A 237 7.52 13.39 13.28
N LEU A 238 7.28 12.21 12.71
CA LEU A 238 8.23 11.10 12.68
C LEU A 238 9.43 11.42 11.79
N ALA A 239 9.22 11.97 10.59
CA ALA A 239 10.31 12.44 9.74
C ALA A 239 11.14 13.55 10.42
N ALA A 240 10.50 14.53 11.09
CA ALA A 240 11.18 15.57 11.86
C ALA A 240 11.97 15.01 13.06
N SER A 241 11.46 13.99 13.75
CA SER A 241 12.17 13.35 14.87
C SER A 241 13.42 12.58 14.43
N THR A 242 13.51 12.20 13.15
CA THR A 242 14.72 11.58 12.57
C THR A 242 15.81 12.62 12.25
N GLU A 243 15.46 13.92 12.07
CA GLU A 243 16.44 14.99 11.82
C GLU A 243 17.30 15.30 13.06
N GLU A 244 16.78 15.21 14.29
CA GLU A 244 17.59 15.41 15.51
C GLU A 244 18.64 14.32 15.73
N ALA A 245 18.56 13.20 15.00
CA ALA A 245 19.58 12.17 14.94
C ALA A 245 20.67 12.44 13.88
N SER A 246 20.65 13.61 13.23
CA SER A 246 21.53 13.95 12.10
C SER A 246 22.97 14.26 12.52
N GLY A 247 23.70 13.23 12.77
CA GLY A 247 25.18 13.24 12.88
C GLY A 247 25.80 12.02 12.22
N THR A 248 25.00 11.13 11.68
CA THR A 248 25.49 9.91 11.00
C THR A 248 24.66 9.64 9.77
N HIS A 249 25.32 9.45 8.64
CA HIS A 249 24.76 9.06 7.35
C HIS A 249 23.51 8.21 7.45
N LEU A 250 22.42 8.65 6.78
CA LEU A 250 21.21 7.87 6.51
C LEU A 250 21.54 6.77 5.48
N SER A 251 22.39 5.81 5.84
CA SER A 251 22.98 4.89 4.86
C SER A 251 22.20 3.58 4.66
N GLU A 252 21.26 3.24 5.57
CA GLU A 252 20.55 1.95 5.47
C GLU A 252 19.07 2.12 5.80
N PRO A 253 18.16 1.53 4.99
CA PRO A 253 16.73 1.53 5.24
C PRO A 253 16.40 0.76 6.51
N THR A 254 15.23 1.01 7.10
CA THR A 254 14.66 0.12 8.12
C THR A 254 14.27 -1.20 7.46
N VAL A 255 14.15 -2.26 8.21
CA VAL A 255 13.69 -3.57 7.69
C VAL A 255 12.36 -3.97 8.31
N TYR A 256 11.68 -2.99 8.92
CA TYR A 256 10.44 -3.23 9.63
C TYR A 256 9.31 -3.69 8.71
N LEU A 257 9.00 -2.89 7.68
CA LEU A 257 7.86 -3.15 6.80
C LEU A 257 8.02 -4.48 6.08
N GLN A 258 9.23 -4.76 5.59
CA GLN A 258 9.57 -6.02 4.96
C GLN A 258 9.37 -7.22 5.90
N LYS A 259 9.91 -7.16 7.13
CA LYS A 259 9.82 -8.25 8.11
C LYS A 259 8.38 -8.46 8.61
N ALA A 260 7.63 -7.38 8.86
CA ALA A 260 6.23 -7.44 9.26
C ALA A 260 5.37 -8.08 8.17
N THR A 261 5.57 -7.65 6.93
CA THR A 261 4.87 -8.20 5.76
C THR A 261 5.20 -9.69 5.56
N ALA A 262 6.49 -10.09 5.67
CA ALA A 262 6.90 -11.49 5.61
C ALA A 262 6.19 -12.34 6.68
N LYS A 263 6.16 -11.85 7.92
CA LYS A 263 5.48 -12.52 9.02
C LYS A 263 4.00 -12.73 8.76
N VAL A 264 3.32 -11.71 8.26
CA VAL A 264 1.89 -11.77 7.96
C VAL A 264 1.62 -12.73 6.79
N LEU A 265 2.41 -12.68 5.72
CA LEU A 265 2.28 -13.59 4.58
C LEU A 265 2.48 -15.06 5.00
N ASP A 266 3.47 -15.37 5.86
CA ASP A 266 3.66 -16.71 6.40
C ASP A 266 2.40 -17.24 7.11
N VAL A 267 1.74 -16.40 7.92
CA VAL A 267 0.51 -16.79 8.64
C VAL A 267 -0.68 -16.88 7.71
N LEU A 268 -0.88 -15.90 6.81
CA LEU A 268 -2.00 -15.89 5.86
C LEU A 268 -1.97 -17.07 4.90
N SER A 269 -0.78 -17.56 4.56
CA SER A 269 -0.60 -18.71 3.65
C SER A 269 -0.91 -20.07 4.30
N ARG A 270 -0.98 -20.13 5.64
CA ARG A 270 -1.22 -21.39 6.35
C ARG A 270 -2.68 -21.80 6.23
N ASN A 271 -2.92 -23.01 5.67
CA ASN A 271 -4.26 -23.65 5.58
C ASN A 271 -5.36 -22.72 5.03
N ASN A 272 -5.02 -21.82 4.12
CA ASN A 272 -5.92 -20.82 3.59
C ASN A 272 -6.54 -21.27 2.26
N LYS A 273 -7.77 -21.83 2.31
CA LYS A 273 -8.50 -22.29 1.12
C LYS A 273 -9.11 -21.14 0.32
N ASP A 274 -9.59 -20.11 1.02
CA ASP A 274 -10.38 -19.04 0.42
C ASP A 274 -9.53 -17.82 0.05
N GLY A 275 -8.22 -17.88 0.35
CA GLY A 275 -7.27 -16.82 0.07
C GLY A 275 -7.32 -15.70 1.11
N PHE A 276 -6.65 -14.59 0.81
CA PHE A 276 -6.53 -13.47 1.73
C PHE A 276 -6.58 -12.11 1.02
N PHE A 277 -6.84 -11.08 1.81
CA PHE A 277 -6.62 -9.68 1.48
C PHE A 277 -5.65 -9.06 2.48
N LEU A 278 -4.50 -8.62 2.02
CA LEU A 278 -3.46 -7.96 2.81
C LEU A 278 -3.30 -6.51 2.33
N MET A 279 -3.55 -5.56 3.24
CA MET A 279 -3.20 -4.15 3.07
C MET A 279 -1.84 -3.90 3.71
N VAL A 280 -0.92 -3.28 2.97
CA VAL A 280 0.41 -2.85 3.45
C VAL A 280 0.54 -1.35 3.21
N GLU A 281 1.01 -0.60 4.21
CA GLU A 281 1.28 0.82 4.03
C GLU A 281 2.70 1.20 4.45
N SER A 282 3.38 1.95 3.56
CA SER A 282 4.51 2.79 3.92
C SER A 282 4.03 4.22 4.04
N ALA A 283 3.87 4.71 5.27
CA ALA A 283 3.24 5.98 5.57
C ALA A 283 4.23 7.15 5.71
N ILE A 284 5.56 6.90 5.70
CA ILE A 284 6.54 7.91 6.08
C ILE A 284 7.08 8.70 4.89
N ILE A 285 6.90 8.23 3.66
CA ILE A 285 7.30 8.95 2.43
C ILE A 285 6.66 10.34 2.41
N ASP A 286 5.37 10.43 2.77
CA ASP A 286 4.62 11.67 2.88
C ASP A 286 5.29 12.69 3.81
N GLY A 287 5.74 12.25 4.99
CA GLY A 287 6.45 13.09 5.95
C GLY A 287 7.74 13.67 5.39
N TYR A 288 8.52 12.90 4.65
CA TYR A 288 9.71 13.41 3.96
C TYR A 288 9.36 14.39 2.84
N GLY A 289 8.25 14.14 2.12
CA GLY A 289 7.70 15.09 1.15
C GLY A 289 7.32 16.43 1.77
N HIS A 290 6.61 16.43 2.89
CA HIS A 290 6.24 17.62 3.65
C HIS A 290 7.44 18.41 4.17
N ASN A 291 8.52 17.71 4.55
CA ASN A 291 9.76 18.33 5.04
C ASN A 291 10.72 18.72 3.90
N ASN A 292 10.41 18.40 2.64
CA ASN A 292 11.29 18.56 1.49
C ASN A 292 12.66 17.87 1.70
N ASP A 293 12.62 16.70 2.37
CA ASP A 293 13.80 15.89 2.69
C ASP A 293 14.06 14.85 1.61
N SER A 294 14.97 15.19 0.69
CA SER A 294 15.36 14.32 -0.42
C SER A 294 16.04 13.03 0.03
N GLU A 295 16.91 13.12 1.04
CA GLU A 295 17.70 11.98 1.52
C GLU A 295 16.82 11.00 2.28
N GLY A 296 15.96 11.50 3.19
CA GLY A 296 15.01 10.70 3.94
C GLY A 296 14.03 9.98 3.02
N MET A 297 13.51 10.67 2.00
CA MET A 297 12.59 10.07 1.02
C MET A 297 13.24 8.91 0.26
N ILE A 298 14.48 9.06 -0.21
CA ILE A 298 15.20 7.99 -0.93
C ILE A 298 15.45 6.78 -0.01
N VAL A 299 15.81 7.02 1.25
CA VAL A 299 16.02 5.93 2.23
C VAL A 299 14.73 5.18 2.50
N GLU A 300 13.61 5.88 2.67
CA GLU A 300 12.30 5.23 2.85
C GLU A 300 11.87 4.47 1.60
N MET A 301 12.10 5.02 0.42
CA MET A 301 11.82 4.33 -0.84
C MET A 301 12.63 3.03 -0.99
N ARG A 302 13.82 2.91 -0.41
CA ARG A 302 14.59 1.65 -0.36
C ARG A 302 13.93 0.61 0.54
N GLU A 303 13.35 1.01 1.67
CA GLU A 303 12.54 0.11 2.51
C GLU A 303 11.32 -0.41 1.76
N VAL A 304 10.64 0.48 1.03
CA VAL A 304 9.52 0.09 0.16
C VAL A 304 10.00 -0.88 -0.92
N ASP A 305 11.13 -0.60 -1.57
CA ASP A 305 11.68 -1.47 -2.62
C ASP A 305 12.00 -2.88 -2.10
N ASN A 306 12.64 -2.98 -0.93
CA ASN A 306 12.91 -4.26 -0.28
C ASN A 306 11.61 -5.05 -0.04
N THR A 307 10.55 -4.35 0.37
CA THR A 307 9.22 -4.95 0.55
C THR A 307 8.61 -5.35 -0.79
N VAL A 308 8.68 -4.49 -1.81
CA VAL A 308 8.17 -4.79 -3.16
C VAL A 308 8.87 -5.99 -3.77
N ARG A 309 10.20 -6.08 -3.70
CA ARG A 309 10.97 -7.26 -4.18
C ARG A 309 10.47 -8.55 -3.54
N GLN A 310 10.32 -8.56 -2.21
CA GLN A 310 9.79 -9.70 -1.48
C GLN A 310 8.37 -10.07 -1.92
N LEU A 311 7.49 -9.07 -2.14
CA LEU A 311 6.12 -9.28 -2.59
C LEU A 311 6.07 -9.82 -4.03
N VAL A 312 6.91 -9.32 -4.93
CA VAL A 312 7.00 -9.84 -6.30
C VAL A 312 7.52 -11.29 -6.30
N GLU A 313 8.51 -11.61 -5.47
CA GLU A 313 8.95 -13.00 -5.29
C GLU A 313 7.83 -13.91 -4.77
N TYR A 314 7.04 -13.42 -3.80
CA TYR A 314 5.88 -14.14 -3.30
C TYR A 314 4.84 -14.39 -4.41
N VAL A 315 4.51 -13.38 -5.21
CA VAL A 315 3.60 -13.50 -6.36
C VAL A 315 4.10 -14.53 -7.37
N ASN A 316 5.38 -14.53 -7.68
CA ASN A 316 5.99 -15.51 -8.61
C ASN A 316 5.88 -16.96 -8.09
N GLN A 317 5.87 -17.17 -6.78
CA GLN A 317 5.70 -18.47 -6.15
C GLN A 317 4.22 -18.86 -5.96
N HIS A 318 3.30 -17.89 -6.00
CA HIS A 318 1.87 -18.06 -5.76
C HIS A 318 1.07 -17.39 -6.89
N PRO A 319 0.95 -18.05 -8.05
CA PRO A 319 0.42 -17.44 -9.28
C PRO A 319 -1.04 -16.99 -9.18
N GLU A 320 -1.80 -17.44 -8.17
CA GLU A 320 -3.15 -16.98 -7.84
C GLU A 320 -3.18 -15.66 -7.06
N THR A 321 -2.03 -14.98 -6.91
CA THR A 321 -1.91 -13.74 -6.14
C THR A 321 -1.85 -12.52 -7.07
N LEU A 322 -2.64 -11.51 -6.74
CA LEU A 322 -2.58 -10.16 -7.29
C LEU A 322 -1.86 -9.24 -6.31
N LEU A 323 -0.82 -8.55 -6.76
CA LEU A 323 -0.18 -7.45 -6.05
C LEU A 323 -0.50 -6.15 -6.80
N VAL A 324 -1.09 -5.18 -6.10
CA VAL A 324 -1.30 -3.81 -6.58
C VAL A 324 -0.56 -2.84 -5.68
N ILE A 325 0.26 -1.98 -6.26
CA ILE A 325 1.03 -0.94 -5.58
C ILE A 325 0.58 0.40 -6.11
N THR A 326 0.28 1.35 -5.24
CA THR A 326 -0.09 2.73 -5.62
C THR A 326 0.19 3.69 -4.47
N ALA A 327 -0.20 4.95 -4.64
CA ALA A 327 -0.21 5.96 -3.61
C ALA A 327 -1.63 6.54 -3.45
N ASP A 328 -1.89 7.12 -2.30
CA ASP A 328 -3.11 7.87 -2.03
C ASP A 328 -3.07 9.29 -2.63
N HIS A 329 -1.90 9.91 -2.68
CA HIS A 329 -1.57 11.19 -3.33
C HIS A 329 -0.06 11.32 -3.59
N GLU A 330 0.35 12.43 -4.16
CA GLU A 330 1.73 12.89 -4.24
C GLU A 330 1.97 14.00 -3.22
N THR A 331 3.17 14.05 -2.61
CA THR A 331 3.55 15.06 -1.64
C THR A 331 4.89 15.70 -2.00
N GLY A 332 4.95 17.04 -1.83
CA GLY A 332 6.15 17.84 -2.06
C GLY A 332 6.25 18.44 -3.46
N GLY A 333 5.43 17.98 -4.42
CA GLY A 333 5.60 18.36 -5.84
C GLY A 333 6.99 17.99 -6.34
N THR A 334 7.35 16.72 -6.14
CA THR A 334 8.71 16.19 -6.28
C THR A 334 9.13 15.96 -7.72
N GLY A 335 10.39 16.24 -8.00
CA GLY A 335 11.08 15.90 -9.25
C GLY A 335 12.56 15.69 -9.01
N VAL A 336 13.23 14.93 -9.88
CA VAL A 336 14.66 14.76 -9.80
C VAL A 336 15.34 16.06 -10.24
N ASP A 337 16.24 16.58 -9.41
CA ASP A 337 16.91 17.86 -9.64
C ASP A 337 17.83 17.81 -10.88
N TYR A 338 17.79 18.87 -11.68
CA TYR A 338 18.69 19.05 -12.84
C TYR A 338 20.18 18.99 -12.46
N ASN A 339 20.54 19.41 -11.23
CA ASN A 339 21.90 19.34 -10.73
C ASN A 339 22.26 17.95 -10.16
N SER A 340 21.34 17.02 -10.16
CA SER A 340 21.63 15.60 -9.98
C SER A 340 22.52 15.14 -11.11
N LEU A 341 23.59 14.44 -10.77
CA LEU A 341 24.70 14.26 -11.73
C LEU A 341 24.38 13.25 -12.82
N ALA A 342 25.12 13.40 -13.92
CA ALA A 342 25.07 12.44 -15.02
C ALA A 342 25.46 11.02 -14.54
N PRO A 343 24.95 9.95 -15.20
CA PRO A 343 25.37 8.58 -14.92
C PRO A 343 26.88 8.42 -14.93
N GLY A 344 27.43 7.90 -13.84
CA GLY A 344 28.88 7.71 -13.64
C GLY A 344 29.54 8.68 -12.66
N ASP A 345 28.85 9.71 -12.22
CA ASP A 345 29.30 10.56 -11.11
C ASP A 345 28.86 10.01 -9.75
N VAL A 346 29.74 10.08 -8.74
CA VAL A 346 29.58 9.46 -7.41
C VAL A 346 28.69 10.28 -6.47
N LYS A 347 27.86 11.19 -6.96
CA LYS A 347 27.01 12.01 -6.07
C LYS A 347 25.58 11.46 -6.02
N PRO A 348 24.93 11.53 -4.84
CA PRO A 348 23.59 11.00 -4.70
C PRO A 348 22.57 11.77 -5.55
N VAL A 349 21.56 11.06 -6.05
CA VAL A 349 20.37 11.65 -6.63
C VAL A 349 19.75 12.62 -5.62
N ARG A 350 19.27 13.76 -6.10
CA ARG A 350 18.56 14.76 -5.28
C ARG A 350 17.20 15.03 -5.87
N LEU A 351 16.23 15.21 -4.99
CA LEU A 351 14.93 15.72 -5.33
C LEU A 351 14.86 17.24 -5.18
N SER A 352 14.17 17.89 -6.09
CA SER A 352 13.63 19.24 -5.93
C SER A 352 12.15 19.15 -5.53
N PHE A 353 11.71 20.11 -4.74
CA PHE A 353 10.36 20.20 -4.21
C PHE A 353 9.74 21.54 -4.58
N SER A 354 8.49 21.53 -4.99
CA SER A 354 7.78 22.77 -5.34
C SER A 354 6.83 23.24 -4.24
N THR A 355 6.55 22.41 -3.25
CA THR A 355 5.64 22.71 -2.14
C THR A 355 6.00 21.87 -0.91
N HIS A 356 5.43 22.22 0.26
CA HIS A 356 5.41 21.41 1.46
C HIS A 356 4.07 20.67 1.65
N GLY A 357 3.19 20.71 0.68
CA GLY A 357 1.87 20.07 0.72
C GLY A 357 1.72 19.00 -0.34
N HIS A 358 0.54 18.42 -0.39
CA HIS A 358 0.17 17.47 -1.44
C HIS A 358 -0.02 18.17 -2.77
N THR A 359 0.02 17.41 -3.86
CA THR A 359 -0.33 17.90 -5.20
C THR A 359 -1.37 17.01 -5.86
N GLY A 360 -2.02 17.53 -6.91
CA GLY A 360 -2.95 16.79 -7.75
C GLY A 360 -2.27 16.03 -8.90
N THR A 361 -0.96 15.82 -8.82
CA THR A 361 -0.22 15.02 -9.79
C THR A 361 -0.70 13.58 -9.77
N LEU A 362 -0.84 12.96 -10.94
CA LEU A 362 -1.18 11.53 -11.03
C LEU A 362 -0.11 10.69 -10.32
N VAL A 363 -0.55 9.69 -9.57
CA VAL A 363 0.35 8.76 -8.89
C VAL A 363 0.48 7.45 -9.67
N PRO A 364 1.59 6.71 -9.53
CA PRO A 364 1.80 5.47 -10.25
C PRO A 364 0.93 4.33 -9.71
N ILE A 365 0.63 3.37 -10.60
CA ILE A 365 0.11 2.06 -10.27
C ILE A 365 1.11 1.05 -10.83
N PHE A 366 1.52 0.07 -10.01
CA PHE A 366 2.28 -1.10 -10.44
C PHE A 366 1.49 -2.34 -10.03
N ALA A 367 1.22 -3.23 -10.98
CA ALA A 367 0.49 -4.46 -10.69
C ALA A 367 1.27 -5.68 -11.18
N TYR A 368 1.22 -6.77 -10.40
CA TYR A 368 1.92 -8.02 -10.66
C TYR A 368 0.99 -9.21 -10.40
N GLY A 369 1.19 -10.29 -11.13
CA GLY A 369 0.50 -11.56 -10.94
C GLY A 369 -0.88 -11.63 -11.57
N ALA A 370 -1.78 -12.42 -10.98
CA ALA A 370 -3.10 -12.70 -11.53
C ALA A 370 -3.94 -11.43 -11.69
N GLY A 371 -4.47 -11.18 -12.88
CA GLY A 371 -5.35 -10.04 -13.17
C GLY A 371 -4.65 -8.67 -13.19
N ALA A 372 -3.31 -8.64 -13.16
CA ALA A 372 -2.53 -7.39 -13.18
C ALA A 372 -2.84 -6.50 -14.39
N GLU A 373 -3.16 -7.09 -15.54
CA GLU A 373 -3.48 -6.39 -16.79
C GLU A 373 -4.67 -5.43 -16.66
N ALA A 374 -5.54 -5.64 -15.68
CA ALA A 374 -6.66 -4.74 -15.40
C ALA A 374 -6.24 -3.35 -14.90
N PHE A 375 -4.99 -3.18 -14.46
CA PHE A 375 -4.50 -1.95 -13.82
C PHE A 375 -3.66 -1.06 -14.74
N GLY A 376 -3.53 -1.39 -16.02
CA GLY A 376 -2.86 -0.55 -17.01
C GLY A 376 -3.66 0.68 -17.42
N GLY A 377 -2.96 1.72 -17.91
CA GLY A 377 -3.58 2.96 -18.38
C GLY A 377 -3.82 4.00 -17.28
N VAL A 378 -4.73 4.95 -17.53
CA VAL A 378 -5.07 6.02 -16.57
C VAL A 378 -6.46 5.76 -16.02
N MET A 379 -6.60 5.76 -14.70
CA MET A 379 -7.87 5.50 -14.03
C MET A 379 -8.05 6.39 -12.80
N LYS A 380 -9.22 6.37 -12.19
CA LYS A 380 -9.48 7.04 -10.93
C LYS A 380 -9.07 6.14 -9.77
N ASN A 381 -8.63 6.73 -8.65
CA ASN A 381 -8.35 5.99 -7.42
C ASN A 381 -9.54 5.12 -6.96
N THR A 382 -10.77 5.58 -7.24
CA THR A 382 -12.01 4.85 -6.94
C THR A 382 -12.23 3.60 -7.79
N ASP A 383 -11.49 3.43 -8.87
CA ASP A 383 -11.66 2.27 -9.76
C ASP A 383 -10.83 1.06 -9.28
N LEU A 384 -9.73 1.32 -8.55
CA LEU A 384 -8.83 0.27 -8.08
C LEU A 384 -9.55 -0.77 -7.20
N PRO A 385 -10.23 -0.39 -6.09
CA PRO A 385 -10.90 -1.38 -5.26
C PRO A 385 -12.08 -2.07 -5.96
N LYS A 386 -12.71 -1.44 -6.95
CA LYS A 386 -13.77 -2.07 -7.76
C LYS A 386 -13.21 -3.17 -8.64
N LYS A 387 -12.07 -2.91 -9.31
CA LYS A 387 -11.35 -3.91 -10.11
C LYS A 387 -10.85 -5.07 -9.25
N ILE A 388 -10.28 -4.77 -8.06
CA ILE A 388 -9.89 -5.80 -7.09
C ILE A 388 -11.09 -6.66 -6.69
N GLU A 389 -12.24 -6.05 -6.37
CA GLU A 389 -13.46 -6.76 -6.02
C GLU A 389 -13.93 -7.69 -7.15
N GLU A 390 -13.92 -7.21 -8.39
CA GLU A 390 -14.32 -8.01 -9.57
C GLU A 390 -13.41 -9.22 -9.77
N LEU A 391 -12.10 -9.04 -9.58
CA LEU A 391 -11.12 -10.11 -9.74
C LEU A 391 -11.14 -11.14 -8.60
N MET A 392 -11.60 -10.77 -7.39
CA MET A 392 -11.74 -11.68 -6.26
C MET A 392 -12.99 -12.58 -6.33
N LYS A 393 -13.95 -12.27 -7.19
CA LYS A 393 -15.20 -13.04 -7.40
C LYS A 393 -14.97 -14.27 -8.26
#